data_de9cc3989ce81251451f9ff747af20bd
#
_entry.id   de9cc3989ce81251451f9ff747af20bd
#
_cell.length_a   1.000
_cell.length_b   1.000
_cell.length_c   1.000
_cell.angle_alpha   90.00
_cell.angle_beta   90.00
_cell.angle_gamma   90.00
#
_symmetry.space_group_name_H-M   'P 1'
#
loop_
_entity.id
_entity.type
_entity.pdbx_description
1 polymer ?
#
loop_
_entity_poly.entity_id
_entity_poly.type
_entity_poly.pdbx_seq_one_letter_code
_entity_poly.pdbx_strand_id
1 'polypeptide(L)'
;MKVTEYIEKANGSSLISLEILPPLKGKGIGALWNHLDPLMECKPAFINVTYHRSESMFKRKADGTFDKVEVRKRPGTVGICAAIMNRYKVDAVAHLICGGFTKQETEDALIDLNFLGINNVLVLRGDAPKNEAFFEPEPGGHKYAIELLQQVTNMNNGIYLEEDLKNAVKSNFCIGVAGYPEKHFEAPNMHSDILYLKAKVDAGAEYVVTQMFFDNQKYFNFVQACKEAGIEVPIIPGLKPISTKKQLNVIPRTFHADIPEALSNEIMKCKTDEEVEVVGTEWMLQQSRELKAAGVPVLHYYTLGKPNMVCNVVKQLM
;
A
#
# COMPACT_ATOMS: atom_id res chain seq x y z
N MET A 1 15.08 -0.13 10.44
CA MET A 1 14.73 1.29 10.81
C MET A 1 13.26 1.54 10.56
N LYS A 2 12.65 2.49 11.26
CA LYS A 2 11.29 2.97 10.98
C LYS A 2 11.25 3.82 9.70
N VAL A 3 10.09 3.86 9.02
CA VAL A 3 9.89 4.74 7.85
C VAL A 3 10.17 6.20 8.19
N THR A 4 9.71 6.66 9.35
CA THR A 4 9.96 8.04 9.85
C THR A 4 11.43 8.32 10.08
N GLU A 5 12.19 7.36 10.63
CA GLU A 5 13.64 7.50 10.81
C GLU A 5 14.41 7.58 9.48
N TYR A 6 13.96 6.88 8.44
CA TYR A 6 14.52 7.03 7.09
C TYR A 6 14.34 8.44 6.56
N ILE A 7 13.11 8.99 6.70
CA ILE A 7 12.77 10.34 6.25
C ILE A 7 13.60 11.39 7.01
N GLU A 8 13.70 11.27 8.33
CA GLU A 8 14.53 12.17 9.16
C GLU A 8 16.01 12.15 8.73
N LYS A 9 16.59 10.95 8.53
CA LYS A 9 17.98 10.79 8.11
C LYS A 9 18.26 11.29 6.69
N ALA A 10 17.26 11.29 5.82
CA ALA A 10 17.39 11.82 4.46
C ALA A 10 17.57 13.33 4.40
N ASN A 11 17.28 14.03 5.50
CA ASN A 11 17.52 15.48 5.69
C ASN A 11 17.07 16.32 4.49
N GLY A 12 15.81 16.13 4.06
CA GLY A 12 15.21 16.85 2.94
C GLY A 12 15.45 16.25 1.55
N SER A 13 16.26 15.19 1.43
CA SER A 13 16.40 14.46 0.19
C SER A 13 15.23 13.48 -0.01
N SER A 14 14.65 13.43 -1.21
CA SER A 14 13.59 12.47 -1.51
C SER A 14 14.15 11.05 -1.59
N LEU A 15 13.57 10.15 -0.82
CA LEU A 15 13.87 8.72 -0.84
C LEU A 15 13.04 7.99 -1.93
N ILE A 16 13.45 6.77 -2.25
CA ILE A 16 12.68 5.86 -3.11
C ILE A 16 12.12 4.73 -2.23
N SER A 17 10.86 4.42 -2.40
CA SER A 17 10.25 3.20 -1.86
C SER A 17 9.44 2.48 -2.93
N LEU A 18 9.27 1.18 -2.75
CA LEU A 18 8.62 0.31 -3.71
C LEU A 18 7.47 -0.43 -3.04
N GLU A 19 6.41 -0.67 -3.80
CA GLU A 19 5.37 -1.60 -3.41
C GLU A 19 5.35 -2.80 -4.35
N ILE A 20 5.30 -3.99 -3.76
CA ILE A 20 5.28 -5.23 -4.50
C ILE A 20 4.04 -6.06 -4.18
N LEU A 21 3.67 -6.85 -5.16
CA LEU A 21 2.61 -7.83 -5.08
C LEU A 21 3.23 -9.22 -4.87
N PRO A 22 2.93 -9.95 -3.78
CA PRO A 22 3.41 -11.30 -3.59
C PRO A 22 3.02 -12.23 -4.76
N PRO A 23 3.85 -13.22 -5.13
CA PRO A 23 3.56 -14.11 -6.24
C PRO A 23 2.28 -14.93 -6.00
N LEU A 24 1.65 -15.38 -7.08
CA LEU A 24 0.47 -16.25 -6.98
C LEU A 24 0.85 -17.61 -6.37
N LYS A 25 -0.09 -18.22 -5.67
CA LYS A 25 -0.01 -19.60 -5.19
C LYS A 25 0.39 -20.55 -6.32
N GLY A 26 1.31 -21.45 -6.04
CA GLY A 26 1.88 -22.38 -7.03
C GLY A 26 3.15 -21.86 -7.71
N LYS A 27 3.48 -20.56 -7.58
CA LYS A 27 4.79 -20.03 -7.98
C LYS A 27 5.75 -20.09 -6.79
N GLY A 28 7.00 -20.48 -7.05
CA GLY A 28 8.06 -20.51 -6.02
C GLY A 28 8.60 -19.11 -5.70
N ILE A 29 9.42 -19.06 -4.66
CA ILE A 29 10.10 -17.83 -4.19
C ILE A 29 10.93 -17.16 -5.29
N GLY A 30 11.47 -17.92 -6.25
CA GLY A 30 12.20 -17.39 -7.41
C GLY A 30 11.40 -16.39 -8.24
N ALA A 31 10.06 -16.52 -8.29
CA ALA A 31 9.22 -15.54 -8.97
C ALA A 31 9.23 -14.17 -8.27
N LEU A 32 9.37 -14.14 -6.94
CA LEU A 32 9.56 -12.92 -6.18
C LEU A 32 10.93 -12.30 -6.45
N TRP A 33 11.98 -13.13 -6.47
CA TRP A 33 13.35 -12.66 -6.73
C TRP A 33 13.50 -12.08 -8.14
N ASN A 34 12.97 -12.76 -9.15
CA ASN A 34 12.98 -12.27 -10.54
C ASN A 34 12.31 -10.89 -10.68
N HIS A 35 11.33 -10.60 -9.82
CA HIS A 35 10.68 -9.29 -9.79
C HIS A 35 11.52 -8.25 -9.03
N LEU A 36 12.12 -8.63 -7.90
CA LEU A 36 12.82 -7.70 -7.01
C LEU A 36 14.28 -7.44 -7.41
N ASP A 37 15.00 -8.46 -7.90
CA ASP A 37 16.43 -8.30 -8.23
C ASP A 37 16.73 -7.06 -9.10
N PRO A 38 16.01 -6.79 -10.21
CA PRO A 38 16.22 -5.57 -10.98
C PRO A 38 15.85 -4.28 -10.24
N LEU A 39 14.86 -4.34 -9.35
CA LEU A 39 14.40 -3.18 -8.57
C LEU A 39 15.41 -2.76 -7.48
N MET A 40 16.31 -3.66 -7.06
CA MET A 40 17.33 -3.33 -6.07
C MET A 40 18.36 -2.33 -6.59
N GLU A 41 18.51 -2.20 -7.92
CA GLU A 41 19.33 -1.13 -8.53
C GLU A 41 18.81 0.27 -8.20
N CYS A 42 17.50 0.39 -7.90
CA CYS A 42 16.86 1.64 -7.50
C CYS A 42 17.21 2.05 -6.04
N LYS A 43 17.95 1.22 -5.29
CA LYS A 43 18.33 1.44 -3.89
C LYS A 43 17.15 1.90 -3.01
N PRO A 44 16.04 1.12 -2.97
CA PRO A 44 14.88 1.53 -2.19
C PRO A 44 15.24 1.61 -0.70
N ALA A 45 14.75 2.63 -0.02
CA ALA A 45 14.91 2.77 1.42
C ALA A 45 14.11 1.70 2.18
N PHE A 46 12.93 1.36 1.67
CA PHE A 46 12.09 0.29 2.20
C PHE A 46 11.15 -0.25 1.11
N ILE A 47 10.61 -1.46 1.35
CA ILE A 47 9.72 -2.16 0.40
C ILE A 47 8.41 -2.51 1.08
N ASN A 48 7.30 -2.01 0.54
CA ASN A 48 5.94 -2.34 0.95
C ASN A 48 5.51 -3.67 0.32
N VAL A 49 4.88 -4.52 1.11
CA VAL A 49 4.37 -5.83 0.68
C VAL A 49 2.86 -5.85 0.85
N THR A 50 2.13 -5.90 -0.26
CA THR A 50 0.67 -5.91 -0.23
C THR A 50 0.13 -7.21 0.37
N TYR A 51 -0.99 -7.10 1.10
CA TYR A 51 -1.77 -8.26 1.54
C TYR A 51 -3.01 -8.46 0.65
N HIS A 52 -3.31 -9.71 0.36
CA HIS A 52 -4.52 -10.10 -0.37
C HIS A 52 -5.27 -11.17 0.43
N ARG A 53 -6.51 -10.87 0.78
CA ARG A 53 -7.41 -11.81 1.47
C ARG A 53 -7.67 -13.07 0.63
N SER A 54 -8.14 -14.12 1.28
CA SER A 54 -8.69 -15.29 0.59
C SER A 54 -9.88 -14.90 -0.28
N GLU A 55 -10.06 -15.61 -1.40
CA GLU A 55 -11.19 -15.44 -2.30
C GLU A 55 -12.12 -16.64 -2.18
N SER A 56 -13.43 -16.38 -2.11
CA SER A 56 -14.44 -17.44 -2.17
C SER A 56 -14.51 -18.02 -3.58
N MET A 57 -14.42 -19.33 -3.70
CA MET A 57 -14.58 -20.07 -4.95
C MET A 57 -15.67 -21.14 -4.79
N PHE A 58 -16.47 -21.32 -5.84
CA PHE A 58 -17.46 -22.39 -5.89
C PHE A 58 -16.87 -23.61 -6.60
N LYS A 59 -16.74 -24.73 -5.88
CA LYS A 59 -16.32 -26.03 -6.44
C LYS A 59 -17.54 -26.91 -6.67
N ARG A 60 -17.71 -27.39 -7.91
CA ARG A 60 -18.78 -28.31 -8.24
C ARG A 60 -18.50 -29.68 -7.64
N LYS A 61 -19.51 -30.28 -6.98
CA LYS A 61 -19.51 -31.66 -6.47
C LYS A 61 -19.96 -32.65 -7.52
N ALA A 62 -19.74 -33.93 -7.24
CA ALA A 62 -20.20 -35.03 -8.10
C ALA A 62 -21.72 -35.10 -8.22
N ASP A 63 -22.46 -34.67 -7.20
CA ASP A 63 -23.93 -34.58 -7.16
C ASP A 63 -24.49 -33.35 -7.90
N GLY A 64 -23.63 -32.49 -8.48
CA GLY A 64 -24.03 -31.30 -9.21
C GLY A 64 -24.19 -30.03 -8.33
N THR A 65 -24.14 -30.16 -7.03
CA THR A 65 -24.13 -29.02 -6.10
C THR A 65 -22.77 -28.31 -6.05
N PHE A 66 -22.70 -27.14 -5.39
CA PHE A 66 -21.47 -26.36 -5.26
C PHE A 66 -21.11 -26.15 -3.79
N ASP A 67 -19.83 -26.37 -3.46
CA ASP A 67 -19.24 -25.96 -2.21
C ASP A 67 -18.61 -24.58 -2.34
N LYS A 68 -18.92 -23.66 -1.43
CA LYS A 68 -18.15 -22.43 -1.25
C LYS A 68 -16.90 -22.78 -0.46
N VAL A 69 -15.72 -22.57 -1.07
CA VAL A 69 -14.43 -22.79 -0.42
C VAL A 69 -13.61 -21.50 -0.45
N GLU A 70 -12.98 -21.20 0.67
CA GLU A 70 -12.05 -20.09 0.76
C GLU A 70 -10.66 -20.52 0.25
N VAL A 71 -10.12 -19.76 -0.68
CA VAL A 71 -8.83 -20.07 -1.32
C VAL A 71 -7.89 -18.87 -1.19
N ARG A 72 -6.80 -19.07 -0.47
CA ARG A 72 -5.72 -18.11 -0.43
C ARG A 72 -4.95 -18.15 -1.74
N LYS A 73 -4.89 -17.00 -2.43
CA LYS A 73 -4.25 -16.88 -3.75
C LYS A 73 -2.78 -16.48 -3.68
N ARG A 74 -2.35 -15.89 -2.57
CA ARG A 74 -0.99 -15.36 -2.39
C ARG A 74 -0.47 -15.68 -0.98
N PRO A 75 0.85 -15.78 -0.79
CA PRO A 75 1.44 -15.87 0.55
C PRO A 75 1.11 -14.62 1.38
N GLY A 76 1.18 -14.76 2.70
CA GLY A 76 1.01 -13.65 3.63
C GLY A 76 2.21 -12.72 3.69
N THR A 77 1.96 -11.49 4.13
CA THR A 77 2.97 -10.44 4.21
C THR A 77 4.10 -10.77 5.18
N VAL A 78 3.81 -11.42 6.31
CA VAL A 78 4.80 -11.81 7.32
C VAL A 78 5.96 -12.58 6.68
N GLY A 79 5.66 -13.70 6.01
CA GLY A 79 6.68 -14.55 5.37
C GLY A 79 7.43 -13.85 4.23
N ILE A 80 6.74 -13.04 3.44
CA ILE A 80 7.36 -12.29 2.32
C ILE A 80 8.26 -11.17 2.85
N CYS A 81 7.82 -10.40 3.84
CA CYS A 81 8.64 -9.37 4.47
C CYS A 81 9.92 -9.97 5.08
N ALA A 82 9.80 -11.07 5.83
CA ALA A 82 10.94 -11.77 6.40
C ALA A 82 11.92 -12.24 5.30
N ALA A 83 11.41 -12.79 4.20
CA ALA A 83 12.25 -13.26 3.08
C ALA A 83 12.99 -12.09 2.40
N ILE A 84 12.33 -10.94 2.19
CA ILE A 84 12.93 -9.72 1.62
C ILE A 84 14.03 -9.19 2.52
N MET A 85 13.74 -8.99 3.80
CA MET A 85 14.71 -8.47 4.76
C MET A 85 15.91 -9.40 4.90
N ASN A 86 15.70 -10.71 4.91
CA ASN A 86 16.79 -11.67 4.98
C ASN A 86 17.71 -11.62 3.75
N ARG A 87 17.14 -11.54 2.53
CA ARG A 87 17.89 -11.56 1.27
C ARG A 87 18.58 -10.24 0.97
N TYR A 88 17.84 -9.13 1.04
CA TYR A 88 18.29 -7.83 0.53
C TYR A 88 18.80 -6.88 1.62
N LYS A 89 18.55 -7.19 2.90
CA LYS A 89 18.87 -6.31 4.03
C LYS A 89 18.23 -4.92 3.90
N VAL A 90 17.04 -4.87 3.28
CA VAL A 90 16.21 -3.69 3.14
C VAL A 90 14.98 -3.87 4.03
N ASP A 91 14.59 -2.84 4.77
CA ASP A 91 13.43 -2.90 5.64
C ASP A 91 12.14 -3.09 4.84
N ALA A 92 11.28 -3.96 5.34
CA ALA A 92 9.98 -4.21 4.75
C ALA A 92 8.86 -3.54 5.55
N VAL A 93 7.81 -3.12 4.85
CA VAL A 93 6.56 -2.62 5.42
C VAL A 93 5.47 -3.64 5.13
N ALA A 94 4.95 -4.28 6.18
CA ALA A 94 3.87 -5.24 6.03
C ALA A 94 2.52 -4.52 5.92
N HIS A 95 1.77 -4.77 4.84
CA HIS A 95 0.38 -4.33 4.77
C HIS A 95 -0.49 -5.22 5.65
N LEU A 96 -1.27 -4.59 6.50
CA LEU A 96 -2.30 -5.20 7.34
C LEU A 96 -3.67 -4.70 6.87
N ILE A 97 -4.61 -5.61 6.70
CA ILE A 97 -5.97 -5.27 6.26
C ILE A 97 -7.01 -5.81 7.25
N CYS A 98 -8.15 -5.11 7.36
CA CYS A 98 -9.28 -5.58 8.17
C CYS A 98 -9.93 -6.84 7.55
N GLY A 99 -9.96 -6.92 6.22
CA GLY A 99 -10.65 -8.00 5.51
C GLY A 99 -9.97 -9.35 5.64
N GLY A 100 -10.74 -10.38 6.02
CA GLY A 100 -10.25 -11.75 6.13
C GLY A 100 -9.47 -12.06 7.40
N PHE A 101 -9.58 -11.22 8.45
CA PHE A 101 -8.97 -11.41 9.76
C PHE A 101 -9.92 -11.10 10.91
N THR A 102 -9.86 -11.92 11.94
CA THR A 102 -10.34 -11.59 13.27
C THR A 102 -9.31 -10.70 13.98
N LYS A 103 -9.69 -10.09 15.09
CA LYS A 103 -8.75 -9.34 15.95
C LYS A 103 -7.62 -10.22 16.47
N GLN A 104 -7.94 -11.48 16.82
CA GLN A 104 -6.94 -12.45 17.30
C GLN A 104 -5.92 -12.78 16.21
N GLU A 105 -6.36 -13.13 15.00
CA GLU A 105 -5.44 -13.40 13.89
C GLU A 105 -4.58 -12.18 13.52
N THR A 106 -5.12 -10.98 13.71
CA THR A 106 -4.37 -9.73 13.55
C THR A 106 -3.28 -9.60 14.62
N GLU A 107 -3.61 -9.88 15.88
CA GLU A 107 -2.64 -9.87 16.99
C GLU A 107 -1.54 -10.92 16.77
N ASP A 108 -1.90 -12.14 16.38
CA ASP A 108 -0.94 -13.22 16.06
C ASP A 108 0.04 -12.78 14.96
N ALA A 109 -0.47 -12.16 13.88
CA ALA A 109 0.37 -11.64 12.80
C ALA A 109 1.29 -10.50 13.27
N LEU A 110 0.82 -9.62 14.16
CA LEU A 110 1.63 -8.54 14.74
C LEU A 110 2.72 -9.09 15.67
N ILE A 111 2.42 -10.13 16.45
CA ILE A 111 3.41 -10.82 17.28
C ILE A 111 4.50 -11.41 16.38
N ASP A 112 4.15 -12.15 15.33
CA ASP A 112 5.10 -12.73 14.38
C ASP A 112 5.98 -11.64 13.73
N LEU A 113 5.39 -10.53 13.28
CA LEU A 113 6.13 -9.40 12.71
C LEU A 113 7.13 -8.83 13.71
N ASN A 114 6.70 -8.60 14.95
CA ASN A 114 7.55 -8.07 16.02
C ASN A 114 8.74 -8.98 16.32
N PHE A 115 8.53 -10.30 16.43
CA PHE A 115 9.59 -11.28 16.66
C PHE A 115 10.58 -11.39 15.49
N LEU A 116 10.12 -11.13 14.26
CA LEU A 116 10.97 -11.07 13.06
C LEU A 116 11.70 -9.72 12.90
N GLY A 117 11.49 -8.75 13.80
CA GLY A 117 12.07 -7.42 13.71
C GLY A 117 11.47 -6.56 12.57
N ILE A 118 10.26 -6.89 12.10
CA ILE A 118 9.54 -6.15 11.07
C ILE A 118 8.69 -5.09 11.77
N ASN A 119 9.25 -3.89 11.92
CA ASN A 119 8.64 -2.82 12.73
C ASN A 119 7.83 -1.80 11.93
N ASN A 120 7.67 -1.98 10.62
CA ASN A 120 6.91 -1.05 9.78
C ASN A 120 5.65 -1.74 9.26
N VAL A 121 4.51 -1.11 9.46
CA VAL A 121 3.22 -1.62 8.98
C VAL A 121 2.44 -0.52 8.26
N LEU A 122 1.70 -0.90 7.23
CA LEU A 122 0.71 -0.05 6.58
C LEU A 122 -0.68 -0.62 6.86
N VAL A 123 -1.47 0.14 7.62
CA VAL A 123 -2.79 -0.27 8.09
C VAL A 123 -3.86 0.21 7.12
N LEU A 124 -4.63 -0.72 6.58
CA LEU A 124 -5.64 -0.51 5.56
C LEU A 124 -6.94 -1.20 5.96
N ARG A 125 -8.06 -0.77 5.41
CA ARG A 125 -9.30 -1.54 5.51
C ARG A 125 -9.27 -2.77 4.59
N GLY A 126 -8.74 -2.59 3.40
CA GLY A 126 -8.85 -3.52 2.30
C GLY A 126 -10.15 -3.32 1.51
N ASP A 127 -10.21 -3.93 0.34
CA ASP A 127 -11.34 -3.84 -0.57
C ASP A 127 -12.43 -4.85 -0.20
N ALA A 128 -13.68 -4.55 -0.59
CA ALA A 128 -14.75 -5.54 -0.58
C ALA A 128 -14.41 -6.72 -1.48
N PRO A 129 -14.90 -7.95 -1.19
CA PRO A 129 -14.80 -9.05 -2.12
C PRO A 129 -15.39 -8.70 -3.48
N LYS A 130 -14.83 -9.24 -4.57
CA LYS A 130 -15.29 -8.93 -5.95
C LYS A 130 -16.79 -9.16 -6.18
N ASN A 131 -17.41 -10.04 -5.38
CA ASN A 131 -18.82 -10.42 -5.51
C ASN A 131 -19.72 -9.73 -4.47
N GLU A 132 -19.18 -8.78 -3.70
CA GLU A 132 -19.90 -8.04 -2.67
C GLU A 132 -19.89 -6.55 -3.00
N ALA A 133 -21.03 -5.89 -2.76
CA ALA A 133 -21.17 -4.46 -3.05
C ALA A 133 -20.47 -3.58 -1.99
N PHE A 134 -20.33 -4.09 -0.77
CA PHE A 134 -19.78 -3.38 0.37
C PHE A 134 -18.77 -4.24 1.13
N PHE A 135 -17.89 -3.57 1.85
CA PHE A 135 -16.97 -4.25 2.75
C PHE A 135 -17.72 -4.72 4.01
N GLU A 136 -17.62 -6.03 4.29
CA GLU A 136 -18.07 -6.61 5.55
C GLU A 136 -16.86 -7.22 6.28
N PRO A 137 -16.70 -6.92 7.59
CA PRO A 137 -15.63 -7.53 8.39
C PRO A 137 -15.91 -9.00 8.67
N GLU A 138 -14.88 -9.77 8.92
CA GLU A 138 -15.03 -11.10 9.51
C GLU A 138 -15.70 -10.99 10.90
N PRO A 139 -16.51 -11.99 11.33
CA PRO A 139 -17.02 -12.02 12.71
C PRO A 139 -15.87 -11.90 13.72
N GLY A 140 -15.93 -10.88 14.58
CA GLY A 140 -14.83 -10.56 15.50
C GLY A 140 -13.63 -9.82 14.88
N GLY A 141 -13.73 -9.39 13.64
CA GLY A 141 -12.74 -8.57 12.95
C GLY A 141 -12.97 -7.07 13.10
N HIS A 142 -12.15 -6.29 12.39
CA HIS A 142 -12.26 -4.83 12.34
C HIS A 142 -13.07 -4.37 11.12
N LYS A 143 -13.95 -3.40 11.32
CA LYS A 143 -14.74 -2.81 10.24
C LYS A 143 -14.00 -1.68 9.52
N TYR A 144 -13.22 -0.90 10.24
CA TYR A 144 -12.51 0.27 9.72
C TYR A 144 -11.02 0.22 10.05
N ALA A 145 -10.21 0.79 9.18
CA ALA A 145 -8.76 0.87 9.37
C ALA A 145 -8.36 1.55 10.69
N ILE A 146 -9.15 2.49 11.21
CA ILE A 146 -8.88 3.15 12.48
C ILE A 146 -8.97 2.18 13.67
N GLU A 147 -9.87 1.19 13.61
CA GLU A 147 -10.00 0.17 14.68
C GLU A 147 -8.78 -0.78 14.67
N LEU A 148 -8.33 -1.18 13.46
CA LEU A 148 -7.12 -1.96 13.30
C LEU A 148 -5.88 -1.16 13.76
N LEU A 149 -5.80 0.12 13.40
CA LEU A 149 -4.73 1.02 13.85
C LEU A 149 -4.71 1.11 15.37
N GLN A 150 -5.87 1.24 16.02
CA GLN A 150 -5.96 1.29 17.49
C GLN A 150 -5.41 0.00 18.12
N GLN A 151 -5.67 -1.17 17.53
CA GLN A 151 -5.11 -2.43 18.03
C GLN A 151 -3.57 -2.42 17.95
N VAL A 152 -2.98 -1.96 16.84
CA VAL A 152 -1.52 -1.83 16.70
C VAL A 152 -0.95 -0.85 17.71
N THR A 153 -1.62 0.31 17.89
CA THR A 153 -1.22 1.32 18.89
C THR A 153 -1.32 0.78 20.31
N ASN A 154 -2.34 0.00 20.63
CA ASN A 154 -2.48 -0.67 21.91
C ASN A 154 -1.30 -1.61 22.18
N MET A 155 -0.90 -2.44 21.21
CA MET A 155 0.27 -3.31 21.34
C MET A 155 1.57 -2.51 21.51
N ASN A 156 1.72 -1.36 20.86
CA ASN A 156 2.84 -0.44 21.10
C ASN A 156 2.84 0.12 22.53
N ASN A 157 1.71 0.11 23.21
CA ASN A 157 1.59 0.48 24.62
C ASN A 157 1.65 -0.73 25.59
N GLY A 158 1.80 -1.96 25.07
CA GLY A 158 1.83 -3.19 25.85
C GLY A 158 0.43 -3.69 26.25
N ILE A 159 -0.60 -3.24 25.53
CA ILE A 159 -1.99 -3.66 25.70
C ILE A 159 -2.32 -4.67 24.62
N TYR A 160 -2.62 -5.89 25.01
CA TYR A 160 -2.98 -7.01 24.15
C TYR A 160 -4.46 -7.37 24.34
N LEU A 161 -4.98 -8.25 23.50
CA LEU A 161 -6.38 -8.72 23.61
C LEU A 161 -6.61 -9.57 24.87
N GLU A 162 -5.56 -10.24 25.37
CA GLU A 162 -5.60 -10.97 26.62
C GLU A 162 -5.43 -9.99 27.79
N GLU A 163 -6.53 -9.73 28.51
CA GLU A 163 -6.60 -8.73 29.60
C GLU A 163 -5.72 -9.10 30.81
N ASP A 164 -5.52 -10.40 31.07
CA ASP A 164 -4.79 -10.91 32.26
C ASP A 164 -3.27 -11.00 32.02
N LEU A 165 -2.76 -10.58 30.86
CA LEU A 165 -1.34 -10.68 30.50
C LEU A 165 -0.50 -9.76 31.38
N LYS A 166 0.35 -10.36 32.25
CA LYS A 166 1.22 -9.61 33.17
C LYS A 166 2.55 -9.27 32.50
N ASN A 167 3.02 -8.04 32.71
CA ASN A 167 4.33 -7.58 32.23
C ASN A 167 4.49 -7.69 30.71
N ALA A 168 3.43 -7.43 29.97
CA ALA A 168 3.46 -7.44 28.50
C ALA A 168 4.49 -6.46 27.94
N VAL A 169 5.34 -6.95 27.05
CA VAL A 169 6.37 -6.14 26.38
C VAL A 169 5.69 -5.29 25.30
N LYS A 170 6.04 -4.01 25.26
CA LYS A 170 5.59 -3.08 24.23
C LYS A 170 6.18 -3.46 22.89
N SER A 171 5.37 -3.50 21.85
CA SER A 171 5.87 -3.50 20.47
C SER A 171 6.35 -2.08 20.07
N ASN A 172 6.98 -1.97 18.90
CA ASN A 172 7.52 -0.69 18.41
C ASN A 172 7.22 -0.48 16.93
N PHE A 173 5.97 -0.68 16.53
CA PHE A 173 5.55 -0.50 15.16
C PHE A 173 5.51 0.98 14.76
N CYS A 174 6.10 1.29 13.60
CA CYS A 174 5.86 2.52 12.86
C CYS A 174 4.62 2.30 11.97
N ILE A 175 3.58 3.08 12.19
CA ILE A 175 2.27 2.83 11.62
C ILE A 175 1.98 3.82 10.49
N GLY A 176 1.87 3.32 9.26
CA GLY A 176 1.37 4.08 8.12
C GLY A 176 -0.11 3.83 7.86
N VAL A 177 -0.76 4.79 7.21
CA VAL A 177 -2.16 4.70 6.77
C VAL A 177 -2.31 5.21 5.34
N ALA A 178 -3.43 4.86 4.67
CA ALA A 178 -3.74 5.40 3.36
C ALA A 178 -4.35 6.80 3.44
N GLY A 179 -3.98 7.66 2.45
CA GLY A 179 -4.62 8.93 2.13
C GLY A 179 -5.08 8.96 0.66
N TYR A 180 -5.98 9.86 0.31
CA TYR A 180 -6.62 9.89 -1.02
C TYR A 180 -6.60 11.32 -1.60
N PRO A 181 -5.66 11.63 -2.52
CA PRO A 181 -5.60 12.97 -3.13
C PRO A 181 -6.88 13.38 -3.86
N GLU A 182 -7.67 12.42 -4.30
CA GLU A 182 -8.94 12.63 -5.01
C GLU A 182 -10.16 12.21 -4.17
N LYS A 183 -10.01 12.07 -2.86
CA LYS A 183 -11.03 11.63 -1.91
C LYS A 183 -11.26 10.10 -1.94
N HIS A 184 -11.45 9.49 -0.79
CA HIS A 184 -11.95 8.11 -0.70
C HIS A 184 -13.37 8.03 -1.27
N PHE A 185 -13.67 7.01 -2.07
CA PHE A 185 -14.94 6.92 -2.80
C PHE A 185 -16.18 6.88 -1.87
N GLU A 186 -16.07 6.31 -0.68
CA GLU A 186 -17.14 6.26 0.32
C GLU A 186 -17.27 7.56 1.14
N ALA A 187 -16.26 8.43 1.16
CA ALA A 187 -16.38 9.70 1.86
C ALA A 187 -17.35 10.63 1.11
N PRO A 188 -18.23 11.35 1.80
CA PRO A 188 -19.18 12.25 1.12
C PRO A 188 -18.50 13.41 0.39
N ASN A 189 -17.37 13.89 0.91
CA ASN A 189 -16.57 14.97 0.35
C ASN A 189 -15.13 14.93 0.87
N MET A 190 -14.24 15.74 0.30
CA MET A 190 -12.83 15.81 0.69
C MET A 190 -12.64 16.23 2.16
N HIS A 191 -13.45 17.18 2.64
CA HIS A 191 -13.37 17.64 4.03
C HIS A 191 -13.59 16.47 5.03
N SER A 192 -14.63 15.68 4.80
CA SER A 192 -14.92 14.49 5.64
C SER A 192 -13.79 13.45 5.56
N ASP A 193 -13.21 13.24 4.37
CA ASP A 193 -12.12 12.29 4.19
C ASP A 193 -10.85 12.71 4.95
N ILE A 194 -10.54 14.01 4.92
CA ILE A 194 -9.44 14.59 5.70
C ILE A 194 -9.68 14.47 7.20
N LEU A 195 -10.92 14.67 7.68
CA LEU A 195 -11.26 14.44 9.09
C LEU A 195 -11.07 12.97 9.50
N TYR A 196 -11.43 12.02 8.64
CA TYR A 196 -11.17 10.60 8.89
C TYR A 196 -9.66 10.29 8.90
N LEU A 197 -8.88 10.94 8.04
CA LEU A 197 -7.42 10.82 8.05
C LEU A 197 -6.83 11.43 9.33
N LYS A 198 -7.31 12.61 9.73
CA LYS A 198 -6.89 13.25 10.98
C LYS A 198 -7.14 12.35 12.20
N ALA A 199 -8.31 11.75 12.28
CA ALA A 199 -8.63 10.80 13.35
C ALA A 199 -7.65 9.60 13.38
N LYS A 200 -7.19 9.10 12.22
CA LYS A 200 -6.16 8.06 12.16
C LYS A 200 -4.79 8.56 12.64
N VAL A 201 -4.41 9.78 12.29
CA VAL A 201 -3.17 10.39 12.78
C VAL A 201 -3.22 10.59 14.29
N ASP A 202 -4.33 11.11 14.81
CA ASP A 202 -4.54 11.30 16.26
C ASP A 202 -4.55 9.97 17.04
N ALA A 203 -4.95 8.87 16.39
CA ALA A 203 -4.92 7.53 16.96
C ALA A 203 -3.54 6.84 16.88
N GLY A 204 -2.52 7.49 16.29
CA GLY A 204 -1.13 7.00 16.30
C GLY A 204 -0.53 6.65 14.94
N ALA A 205 -1.14 7.06 13.81
CA ALA A 205 -0.47 6.94 12.52
C ALA A 205 0.70 7.93 12.41
N GLU A 206 1.86 7.42 11.99
CA GLU A 206 3.12 8.18 11.94
C GLU A 206 3.47 8.66 10.51
N TYR A 207 2.84 8.12 9.47
CA TYR A 207 2.98 8.56 8.08
C TYR A 207 1.77 8.17 7.24
N VAL A 208 1.62 8.83 6.10
CA VAL A 208 0.55 8.57 5.13
C VAL A 208 1.16 8.15 3.80
N VAL A 209 0.64 7.09 3.17
CA VAL A 209 0.91 6.76 1.76
C VAL A 209 -0.35 7.04 0.96
N THR A 210 -0.23 7.82 -0.13
CA THR A 210 -1.43 8.15 -0.89
C THR A 210 -1.81 7.05 -1.88
N GLN A 211 -3.10 6.94 -2.22
CA GLN A 211 -3.54 6.27 -3.43
C GLN A 211 -2.83 6.90 -4.64
N MET A 212 -2.66 6.11 -5.73
CA MET A 212 -2.13 6.63 -6.98
C MET A 212 -2.98 7.79 -7.52
N PHE A 213 -2.31 8.72 -8.14
CA PHE A 213 -2.89 9.88 -8.84
C PHE A 213 -2.03 10.19 -10.06
N PHE A 214 -2.57 10.94 -11.02
CA PHE A 214 -1.89 11.25 -12.28
C PHE A 214 -1.74 12.75 -12.52
N ASP A 215 -2.27 13.58 -11.61
CA ASP A 215 -2.14 15.04 -11.58
C ASP A 215 -1.52 15.46 -10.24
N ASN A 216 -0.30 16.02 -10.29
CA ASN A 216 0.42 16.45 -9.09
C ASN A 216 -0.31 17.57 -8.33
N GLN A 217 -1.12 18.40 -9.01
CA GLN A 217 -1.87 19.46 -8.35
C GLN A 217 -2.88 18.90 -7.34
N LYS A 218 -3.50 17.74 -7.63
CA LYS A 218 -4.39 17.07 -6.69
C LYS A 218 -3.67 16.64 -5.42
N TYR A 219 -2.45 16.12 -5.56
CA TYR A 219 -1.60 15.79 -4.42
C TYR A 219 -1.23 17.04 -3.61
N PHE A 220 -0.79 18.11 -4.25
CA PHE A 220 -0.42 19.34 -3.54
C PHE A 220 -1.60 19.95 -2.80
N ASN A 221 -2.78 19.99 -3.43
CA ASN A 221 -4.01 20.46 -2.79
C ASN A 221 -4.40 19.60 -1.59
N PHE A 222 -4.25 18.28 -1.71
CA PHE A 222 -4.50 17.34 -0.61
C PHE A 222 -3.55 17.57 0.56
N VAL A 223 -2.24 17.71 0.30
CA VAL A 223 -1.23 18.00 1.34
C VAL A 223 -1.53 19.32 2.04
N GLN A 224 -1.91 20.36 1.28
CA GLN A 224 -2.27 21.66 1.86
C GLN A 224 -3.51 21.55 2.76
N ALA A 225 -4.55 20.86 2.31
CA ALA A 225 -5.76 20.65 3.10
C ALA A 225 -5.49 19.78 4.35
N CYS A 226 -4.61 18.79 4.27
CA CYS A 226 -4.14 18.02 5.43
C CYS A 226 -3.43 18.91 6.46
N LYS A 227 -2.54 19.79 5.99
CA LYS A 227 -1.83 20.74 6.85
C LYS A 227 -2.79 21.71 7.56
N GLU A 228 -3.78 22.23 6.85
CA GLU A 228 -4.83 23.09 7.41
C GLU A 228 -5.67 22.37 8.48
N ALA A 229 -5.85 21.05 8.34
CA ALA A 229 -6.51 20.20 9.33
C ALA A 229 -5.59 19.78 10.51
N GLY A 230 -4.33 20.24 10.55
CA GLY A 230 -3.35 19.88 11.60
C GLY A 230 -2.78 18.47 11.45
N ILE A 231 -2.67 17.94 10.23
CA ILE A 231 -1.95 16.70 9.92
C ILE A 231 -0.51 17.09 9.56
N GLU A 232 0.43 16.76 10.44
CA GLU A 232 1.85 17.14 10.32
C GLU A 232 2.75 15.96 9.96
N VAL A 233 2.22 14.73 9.97
CA VAL A 233 2.99 13.53 9.61
C VAL A 233 3.36 13.53 8.12
N PRO A 234 4.49 12.90 7.73
CA PRO A 234 4.89 12.81 6.34
C PRO A 234 3.81 12.20 5.44
N ILE A 235 3.52 12.86 4.31
CA ILE A 235 2.60 12.37 3.29
C ILE A 235 3.41 11.94 2.07
N ILE A 236 3.40 10.65 1.79
CA ILE A 236 4.20 10.00 0.76
C ILE A 236 3.34 9.81 -0.50
N PRO A 237 3.68 10.45 -1.64
CA PRO A 237 2.95 10.26 -2.90
C PRO A 237 3.13 8.85 -3.46
N GLY A 238 2.02 8.19 -3.76
CA GLY A 238 1.97 6.90 -4.44
C GLY A 238 1.89 7.06 -5.96
N LEU A 239 2.83 6.50 -6.70
CA LEU A 239 2.97 6.67 -8.15
C LEU A 239 2.86 5.32 -8.86
N LYS A 240 2.13 5.30 -9.97
CA LYS A 240 1.95 4.10 -10.78
C LYS A 240 2.01 4.44 -12.27
N PRO A 241 2.85 3.75 -13.08
CA PRO A 241 2.83 3.94 -14.51
C PRO A 241 1.59 3.28 -15.14
N ILE A 242 1.01 3.89 -16.18
CA ILE A 242 0.04 3.23 -17.06
C ILE A 242 0.81 2.44 -18.10
N SER A 243 0.48 1.16 -18.25
CA SER A 243 1.21 0.21 -19.11
C SER A 243 0.34 -0.48 -20.17
N THR A 244 -0.96 -0.25 -20.16
CA THR A 244 -1.90 -0.80 -21.15
C THR A 244 -3.08 0.15 -21.35
N LYS A 245 -3.66 0.19 -22.55
CA LYS A 245 -4.89 0.97 -22.81
C LYS A 245 -6.06 0.59 -21.91
N LYS A 246 -6.16 -0.68 -21.53
CA LYS A 246 -7.24 -1.18 -20.65
C LYS A 246 -7.25 -0.44 -19.31
N GLN A 247 -6.10 0.05 -18.85
CA GLN A 247 -6.00 0.77 -17.58
C GLN A 247 -6.71 2.13 -17.59
N LEU A 248 -6.97 2.74 -18.75
CA LEU A 248 -7.80 3.95 -18.86
C LEU A 248 -9.23 3.74 -18.30
N ASN A 249 -9.73 2.52 -18.34
CA ASN A 249 -11.05 2.17 -17.77
C ASN A 249 -10.93 1.52 -16.39
N VAL A 250 -9.89 0.71 -16.18
CA VAL A 250 -9.73 -0.05 -14.92
C VAL A 250 -9.35 0.87 -13.76
N ILE A 251 -8.45 1.83 -13.98
CA ILE A 251 -7.97 2.69 -12.91
C ILE A 251 -9.09 3.57 -12.34
N PRO A 252 -9.84 4.34 -13.13
CA PRO A 252 -10.94 5.14 -12.58
C PRO A 252 -12.03 4.30 -11.92
N ARG A 253 -12.36 3.16 -12.50
CA ARG A 253 -13.41 2.27 -11.99
C ARG A 253 -13.04 1.58 -10.68
N THR A 254 -11.77 1.19 -10.52
CA THR A 254 -11.32 0.34 -9.39
C THR A 254 -10.70 1.15 -8.28
N PHE A 255 -9.92 2.18 -8.64
CA PHE A 255 -9.15 2.98 -7.69
C PHE A 255 -9.70 4.38 -7.51
N HIS A 256 -10.72 4.75 -8.28
CA HIS A 256 -11.37 6.06 -8.26
C HIS A 256 -10.38 7.22 -8.43
N ALA A 257 -9.33 6.97 -9.23
CA ALA A 257 -8.32 7.96 -9.60
C ALA A 257 -8.58 8.46 -11.02
N ASP A 258 -8.61 9.77 -11.20
CA ASP A 258 -8.80 10.41 -12.49
C ASP A 258 -7.53 10.30 -13.35
N ILE A 259 -7.72 10.17 -14.64
CA ILE A 259 -6.63 10.20 -15.61
C ILE A 259 -6.75 11.52 -16.39
N PRO A 260 -5.73 12.40 -16.34
CA PRO A 260 -5.75 13.67 -17.07
C PRO A 260 -6.02 13.48 -18.57
N GLU A 261 -6.76 14.40 -19.17
CA GLU A 261 -7.11 14.35 -20.60
C GLU A 261 -5.86 14.26 -21.49
N ALA A 262 -4.82 15.02 -21.18
CA ALA A 262 -3.55 14.97 -21.92
C ALA A 262 -2.96 13.55 -21.93
N LEU A 263 -2.91 12.87 -20.77
CA LEU A 263 -2.37 11.51 -20.67
C LEU A 263 -3.26 10.50 -21.39
N SER A 264 -4.58 10.59 -21.21
CA SER A 264 -5.51 9.67 -21.85
C SER A 264 -5.48 9.80 -23.36
N ASN A 265 -5.39 11.03 -23.90
CA ASN A 265 -5.32 11.29 -25.33
C ASN A 265 -4.03 10.72 -25.96
N GLU A 266 -2.86 10.84 -25.29
CA GLU A 266 -1.62 10.24 -25.77
C GLU A 266 -1.69 8.71 -25.76
N ILE A 267 -2.21 8.11 -24.70
CA ILE A 267 -2.39 6.65 -24.61
C ILE A 267 -3.37 6.14 -25.68
N MET A 268 -4.43 6.88 -25.97
CA MET A 268 -5.40 6.47 -27.01
C MET A 268 -4.79 6.44 -28.43
N LYS A 269 -3.78 7.25 -28.73
CA LYS A 269 -3.04 7.23 -30.00
C LYS A 269 -2.14 6.00 -30.17
N CYS A 270 -1.68 5.40 -29.06
CA CYS A 270 -0.81 4.21 -29.10
C CYS A 270 -1.49 3.05 -29.79
N LYS A 271 -0.74 2.23 -30.50
CA LYS A 271 -1.25 1.02 -31.21
C LYS A 271 -0.95 -0.26 -30.43
N THR A 272 0.10 -0.26 -29.63
CA THR A 272 0.55 -1.43 -28.84
C THR A 272 0.71 -1.08 -27.36
N ASP A 273 0.79 -2.08 -26.50
CA ASP A 273 1.03 -1.88 -25.07
C ASP A 273 2.46 -1.38 -24.81
N GLU A 274 3.44 -1.69 -25.68
CA GLU A 274 4.80 -1.18 -25.59
C GLU A 274 4.84 0.34 -25.82
N GLU A 275 4.07 0.87 -26.76
CA GLU A 275 3.92 2.32 -26.95
C GLU A 275 3.27 2.96 -25.73
N VAL A 276 2.27 2.31 -25.12
CA VAL A 276 1.63 2.79 -23.87
C VAL A 276 2.63 2.81 -22.71
N GLU A 277 3.51 1.79 -22.60
CA GLU A 277 4.57 1.77 -21.58
C GLU A 277 5.55 2.95 -21.72
N VAL A 278 5.88 3.35 -22.93
CA VAL A 278 6.71 4.56 -23.16
C VAL A 278 6.01 5.81 -22.63
N VAL A 279 4.77 6.06 -23.07
CA VAL A 279 3.98 7.23 -22.63
C VAL A 279 3.80 7.23 -21.12
N GLY A 280 3.43 6.09 -20.53
CA GLY A 280 3.22 5.96 -19.08
C GLY A 280 4.51 6.14 -18.27
N THR A 281 5.66 5.72 -18.81
CA THR A 281 6.97 5.92 -18.18
C THR A 281 7.37 7.40 -18.20
N GLU A 282 7.20 8.08 -19.34
CA GLU A 282 7.48 9.50 -19.49
C GLU A 282 6.61 10.36 -18.58
N TRP A 283 5.32 10.06 -18.50
CA TRP A 283 4.40 10.74 -17.59
C TRP A 283 4.82 10.59 -16.13
N MET A 284 5.08 9.35 -15.69
CA MET A 284 5.51 9.08 -14.32
C MET A 284 6.87 9.73 -14.01
N LEU A 285 7.78 9.81 -14.98
CA LEU A 285 9.05 10.51 -14.84
C LEU A 285 8.83 12.01 -14.60
N GLN A 286 7.96 12.64 -15.39
CA GLN A 286 7.64 14.05 -15.23
C GLN A 286 6.99 14.32 -13.85
N GLN A 287 5.99 13.52 -13.47
CA GLN A 287 5.39 13.59 -12.13
C GLN A 287 6.45 13.50 -11.02
N SER A 288 7.34 12.51 -11.14
CA SER A 288 8.38 12.27 -10.15
C SER A 288 9.38 13.43 -10.03
N ARG A 289 9.74 14.06 -11.16
CA ARG A 289 10.61 15.25 -11.17
C ARG A 289 9.99 16.43 -10.45
N GLU A 290 8.73 16.71 -10.72
CA GLU A 290 7.98 17.80 -10.09
C GLU A 290 7.81 17.56 -8.59
N LEU A 291 7.43 16.35 -8.18
CA LEU A 291 7.29 15.98 -6.78
C LEU A 291 8.64 16.06 -6.03
N LYS A 292 9.72 15.57 -6.65
CA LYS A 292 11.07 15.68 -6.10
C LYS A 292 11.50 17.14 -5.94
N ALA A 293 11.23 17.98 -6.94
CA ALA A 293 11.53 19.42 -6.88
C ALA A 293 10.70 20.14 -5.81
N ALA A 294 9.48 19.67 -5.52
CA ALA A 294 8.65 20.15 -4.43
C ALA A 294 9.08 19.64 -3.03
N GLY A 295 10.11 18.80 -2.96
CA GLY A 295 10.68 18.32 -1.69
C GLY A 295 9.86 17.25 -0.98
N VAL A 296 9.13 16.39 -1.73
CA VAL A 296 8.42 15.26 -1.10
C VAL A 296 9.40 14.32 -0.39
N PRO A 297 9.04 13.75 0.77
CA PRO A 297 10.00 12.98 1.57
C PRO A 297 10.38 11.64 0.92
N VAL A 298 9.45 11.02 0.21
CA VAL A 298 9.62 9.70 -0.45
C VAL A 298 8.82 9.71 -1.74
N LEU A 299 9.37 9.15 -2.80
CA LEU A 299 8.63 8.75 -4.00
C LEU A 299 8.31 7.26 -3.89
N HIS A 300 7.04 6.92 -3.72
CA HIS A 300 6.58 5.56 -3.54
C HIS A 300 6.02 5.00 -4.85
N TYR A 301 6.61 3.90 -5.36
CA TYR A 301 6.23 3.33 -6.65
C TYR A 301 5.49 2.00 -6.52
N TYR A 302 4.28 1.96 -7.04
CA TYR A 302 3.48 0.73 -7.23
C TYR A 302 4.03 -0.05 -8.44
N THR A 303 4.86 -1.08 -8.20
CA THR A 303 5.55 -1.81 -9.29
C THR A 303 4.64 -2.75 -10.06
N LEU A 304 3.65 -3.36 -9.41
CA LEU A 304 2.54 -4.18 -9.93
C LEU A 304 2.87 -4.99 -11.21
N GLY A 305 4.02 -5.68 -11.22
CA GLY A 305 4.44 -6.55 -12.33
C GLY A 305 5.18 -5.86 -13.48
N LYS A 306 5.49 -4.57 -13.37
CA LYS A 306 6.25 -3.80 -14.37
C LYS A 306 7.52 -3.15 -13.74
N PRO A 307 8.46 -3.95 -13.22
CA PRO A 307 9.65 -3.43 -12.53
C PRO A 307 10.50 -2.54 -13.42
N ASN A 308 10.63 -2.87 -14.71
CA ASN A 308 11.47 -2.13 -15.67
C ASN A 308 11.02 -0.68 -15.86
N MET A 309 9.70 -0.41 -15.89
CA MET A 309 9.19 0.96 -16.01
C MET A 309 9.62 1.81 -14.81
N VAL A 310 9.48 1.27 -13.60
CA VAL A 310 9.89 1.95 -12.36
C VAL A 310 11.41 2.15 -12.34
N CYS A 311 12.20 1.11 -12.68
CA CYS A 311 13.67 1.24 -12.76
C CYS A 311 14.10 2.32 -13.74
N ASN A 312 13.45 2.40 -14.90
CA ASN A 312 13.78 3.40 -15.93
C ASN A 312 13.51 4.83 -15.43
N VAL A 313 12.43 5.04 -14.69
CA VAL A 313 12.12 6.34 -14.07
C VAL A 313 13.15 6.69 -13.00
N VAL A 314 13.40 5.77 -12.06
CA VAL A 314 14.31 6.02 -10.93
C VAL A 314 15.73 6.30 -11.42
N LYS A 315 16.23 5.56 -12.41
CA LYS A 315 17.57 5.81 -13.01
C LYS A 315 17.71 7.21 -13.61
N GLN A 316 16.64 7.80 -14.11
CA GLN A 316 16.66 9.16 -14.69
C GLN A 316 16.43 10.26 -13.63
N LEU A 317 16.11 9.89 -12.39
CA LEU A 317 15.94 10.80 -11.26
C LEU A 317 17.20 10.89 -10.38
N MET A 318 18.07 9.85 -10.44
CA MET A 318 19.34 9.83 -9.71
C MET A 318 20.37 10.70 -10.41
#